data_5dc5ad870c8536ff3de74bb1cbd7f3e3
#
_entry.id   5dc5ad870c8536ff3de74bb1cbd7f3e3
#
_cell.length_a   1.000
_cell.length_b   1.000
_cell.length_c   1.000
_cell.angle_alpha   90.00
_cell.angle_beta   90.00
_cell.angle_gamma   90.00
#
_symmetry.space_group_name_H-M   'P 1'
#
loop_
_entity.id
_entity.type
_entity.pdbx_description
1 polymer ?
#
loop_
_entity_poly.entity_id
_entity_poly.type
_entity_poly.pdbx_seq_one_letter_code
_entity_poly.pdbx_strand_id
1 'polypeptide(L)'
;MYYKIDLNNYEPREVSAYQVVTNYNDINSEQIQVISEELSEFKDSFGKDWQEWNLKDLRSRLKDNWTFYLVEGGWAFIDWNKKYPMLCQKYVFPNYRGTGLNLDLIWIRCNELVETGHKTAMMFIDDWNEPAKAVLKEKIFTKMD
;
A
#
# COMPACT_ATOMS: atom_id res chain seq x y z
N MET A 1 -5.82 -1.78 -14.22
CA MET A 1 -7.14 -2.38 -14.10
C MET A 1 -7.61 -2.32 -12.66
N TYR A 2 -8.85 -1.95 -12.45
CA TYR A 2 -9.43 -1.81 -11.12
C TYR A 2 -10.05 -3.10 -10.65
N TYR A 3 -9.88 -3.39 -9.36
CA TYR A 3 -10.49 -4.54 -8.69
C TYR A 3 -11.24 -4.07 -7.45
N LYS A 4 -12.40 -4.66 -7.23
CA LYS A 4 -13.19 -4.47 -6.02
C LYS A 4 -12.79 -5.53 -5.00
N ILE A 5 -12.66 -5.13 -3.75
CA ILE A 5 -12.33 -6.03 -2.65
C ILE A 5 -13.58 -6.16 -1.77
N ASP A 6 -14.11 -7.37 -1.68
CA ASP A 6 -15.26 -7.67 -0.83
C ASP A 6 -14.76 -8.11 0.55
N LEU A 7 -15.01 -7.29 1.55
CA LEU A 7 -14.57 -7.52 2.92
C LEU A 7 -15.67 -8.09 3.83
N ASN A 8 -16.86 -8.39 3.29
CA ASN A 8 -17.99 -8.87 4.12
C ASN A 8 -17.69 -10.15 4.89
N ASN A 9 -16.96 -11.08 4.26
CA ASN A 9 -16.59 -12.35 4.86
C ASN A 9 -15.09 -12.45 5.14
N TYR A 10 -14.41 -11.33 5.06
CA TYR A 10 -12.98 -11.28 5.34
C TYR A 10 -12.72 -11.36 6.82
N GLU A 11 -11.90 -12.29 7.23
CA GLU A 11 -11.42 -12.39 8.61
C GLU A 11 -10.00 -11.82 8.70
N PRO A 12 -9.72 -10.96 9.70
CA PRO A 12 -8.39 -10.40 9.90
C PRO A 12 -7.33 -11.50 9.93
N ARG A 13 -6.22 -11.25 9.25
CA ARG A 13 -5.09 -12.18 9.14
C ARG A 13 -3.94 -11.73 10.03
N GLU A 14 -3.12 -12.67 10.42
CA GLU A 14 -1.87 -12.36 11.09
C GLU A 14 -0.94 -11.65 10.12
N VAL A 15 -0.36 -10.53 10.56
CA VAL A 15 0.50 -9.69 9.73
C VAL A 15 1.71 -9.21 10.52
N SER A 16 2.73 -8.73 9.83
CA SER A 16 3.90 -8.10 10.44
C SER A 16 3.50 -6.85 11.23
N ALA A 17 4.30 -6.49 12.21
CA ALA A 17 4.12 -5.25 12.95
C ALA A 17 4.20 -4.05 11.99
N TYR A 18 3.33 -3.07 12.19
CA TYR A 18 3.25 -1.90 11.33
C TYR A 18 2.89 -0.65 12.12
N GLN A 19 3.19 0.50 11.53
CA GLN A 19 2.84 1.82 12.05
C GLN A 19 1.85 2.48 11.09
N VAL A 20 0.78 3.03 11.64
CA VAL A 20 -0.20 3.83 10.88
C VAL A 20 0.18 5.29 11.02
N VAL A 21 0.39 5.96 9.89
CA VAL A 21 0.80 7.36 9.85
C VAL A 21 -0.25 8.17 9.08
N THR A 22 -0.85 9.14 9.76
CA THR A 22 -1.78 10.11 9.17
C THR A 22 -1.19 11.51 9.12
N ASN A 23 -0.12 11.76 9.87
CA ASN A 23 0.56 13.05 9.95
C ASN A 23 2.05 12.84 9.70
N TYR A 24 2.62 13.60 8.78
CA TYR A 24 4.04 13.55 8.44
C TYR A 24 4.96 13.72 9.68
N ASN A 25 4.54 14.54 10.63
CA ASN A 25 5.32 14.81 11.83
C ASN A 25 5.45 13.59 12.77
N ASP A 26 4.64 12.56 12.57
CA ASP A 26 4.70 11.31 13.35
C ASP A 26 5.78 10.35 12.83
N ILE A 27 6.40 10.68 11.70
CA ILE A 27 7.52 9.91 11.15
C ILE A 27 8.81 10.45 11.77
N ASN A 28 9.59 9.60 12.42
CA ASN A 28 10.84 10.05 13.05
C ASN A 28 11.97 10.25 12.02
N SER A 29 13.07 10.88 12.46
CA SER A 29 14.18 11.23 11.57
C SER A 29 14.88 10.01 10.96
N GLU A 30 14.96 8.90 11.69
CA GLU A 30 15.56 7.66 11.17
C GLU A 30 14.69 7.06 10.07
N GLN A 31 13.37 7.05 10.28
CA GLN A 31 12.41 6.59 9.28
C GLN A 31 12.45 7.46 8.03
N ILE A 32 12.52 8.79 8.20
CA ILE A 32 12.64 9.74 7.09
C ILE A 32 13.90 9.45 6.26
N GLN A 33 15.02 9.17 6.93
CA GLN A 33 16.28 8.83 6.26
C GLN A 33 16.11 7.60 5.38
N VAL A 34 15.54 6.52 5.94
CA VAL A 34 15.32 5.26 5.22
C VAL A 34 14.36 5.46 4.04
N ILE A 35 13.25 6.16 4.27
CA ILE A 35 12.26 6.44 3.22
C ILE A 35 12.90 7.24 2.09
N SER A 36 13.69 8.26 2.41
CA SER A 36 14.37 9.10 1.42
C SER A 36 15.34 8.28 0.54
N GLU A 37 16.12 7.40 1.17
CA GLU A 37 17.05 6.52 0.45
C GLU A 37 16.29 5.57 -0.48
N GLU A 38 15.22 4.94 0.00
CA GLU A 38 14.44 3.99 -0.78
C GLU A 38 13.65 4.67 -1.89
N LEU A 39 13.16 5.88 -1.69
CA LEU A 39 12.49 6.65 -2.75
C LEU A 39 13.43 6.96 -3.90
N SER A 40 14.70 7.22 -3.63
CA SER A 40 15.68 7.46 -4.69
C SER A 40 15.92 6.19 -5.53
N GLU A 41 15.83 5.01 -4.91
CA GLU A 41 15.97 3.72 -5.60
C GLU A 41 14.70 3.28 -6.33
N PHE A 42 13.55 3.76 -5.91
CA PHE A 42 12.25 3.41 -6.47
C PHE A 42 12.18 3.65 -7.98
N LYS A 43 12.71 4.77 -8.43
CA LYS A 43 12.80 5.15 -9.85
C LYS A 43 13.56 4.12 -10.66
N ASP A 44 14.68 3.62 -10.15
CA ASP A 44 15.54 2.67 -10.84
C ASP A 44 14.91 1.28 -10.89
N SER A 45 14.07 0.94 -9.91
CA SER A 45 13.42 -0.36 -9.81
C SER A 45 12.26 -0.57 -10.78
N PHE A 46 11.55 0.50 -11.16
CA PHE A 46 10.31 0.41 -11.94
C PHE A 46 10.39 1.05 -13.33
N GLY A 47 11.55 1.64 -13.67
CA GLY A 47 11.78 2.20 -14.99
C GLY A 47 11.21 3.60 -15.18
N LYS A 48 11.37 4.10 -16.41
CA LYS A 48 11.13 5.51 -16.73
C LYS A 48 9.66 5.95 -16.76
N ASP A 49 8.73 5.01 -16.74
CA ASP A 49 7.30 5.32 -16.79
C ASP A 49 6.71 5.58 -15.40
N TRP A 50 7.52 5.40 -14.35
CA TRP A 50 7.09 5.68 -12.99
C TRP A 50 7.32 7.14 -12.64
N GLN A 51 6.30 7.72 -12.02
CA GLN A 51 6.39 9.05 -11.46
C GLN A 51 7.41 9.05 -10.32
N GLU A 52 8.34 9.99 -10.38
CA GLU A 52 9.32 10.16 -9.31
C GLU A 52 8.64 10.67 -8.05
N TRP A 53 8.80 9.94 -6.96
CA TRP A 53 8.29 10.30 -5.66
C TRP A 53 9.41 10.82 -4.77
N ASN A 54 9.13 11.83 -3.97
CA ASN A 54 10.03 12.36 -2.96
C ASN A 54 9.27 12.65 -1.65
N LEU A 55 9.98 13.13 -0.64
CA LEU A 55 9.36 13.44 0.66
C LEU A 55 8.27 14.50 0.59
N LYS A 56 8.35 15.40 -0.37
CA LYS A 56 7.32 16.41 -0.60
C LYS A 56 6.01 15.74 -1.06
N ASP A 57 6.11 14.75 -1.93
CA ASP A 57 4.95 13.98 -2.39
C ASP A 57 4.32 13.20 -1.25
N LEU A 58 5.11 12.56 -0.41
CA LEU A 58 4.63 11.86 0.79
C LEU A 58 3.86 12.83 1.70
N ARG A 59 4.43 13.98 1.98
CA ARG A 59 3.79 15.01 2.81
C ARG A 59 2.49 15.49 2.20
N SER A 60 2.47 15.71 0.90
CA SER A 60 1.30 16.16 0.15
C SER A 60 0.16 15.14 0.22
N ARG A 61 0.48 13.84 0.05
CA ARG A 61 -0.53 12.77 0.12
C ARG A 61 -1.14 12.66 1.52
N LEU A 62 -0.33 12.76 2.56
CA LEU A 62 -0.84 12.75 3.93
C LEU A 62 -1.77 13.93 4.23
N LYS A 63 -1.52 15.09 3.63
CA LYS A 63 -2.44 16.23 3.72
C LYS A 63 -3.71 16.05 2.90
N ASP A 64 -3.66 15.21 1.87
CA ASP A 64 -4.78 14.97 0.95
C ASP A 64 -5.59 13.73 1.34
N ASN A 65 -5.71 13.47 2.62
CA ASN A 65 -6.52 12.39 3.18
C ASN A 65 -6.06 10.98 2.73
N TRP A 66 -4.77 10.77 2.68
CA TRP A 66 -4.16 9.44 2.52
C TRP A 66 -3.62 8.97 3.86
N THR A 67 -3.63 7.66 4.10
CA THR A 67 -2.99 7.03 5.26
C THR A 67 -1.79 6.22 4.81
N PHE A 68 -0.70 6.34 5.53
CA PHE A 68 0.57 5.66 5.25
C PHE A 68 0.74 4.52 6.25
N TYR A 69 1.02 3.33 5.72
CA TYR A 69 1.29 2.13 6.52
C TYR A 69 2.76 1.77 6.35
N LEU A 70 3.52 1.88 7.42
CA LEU A 70 4.97 1.68 7.41
C LEU A 70 5.32 0.40 8.14
N VAL A 71 6.09 -0.47 7.49
CA VAL A 71 6.61 -1.71 8.05
C VAL A 71 8.12 -1.74 7.91
N GLU A 72 8.77 -2.67 8.61
CA GLU A 72 10.16 -2.98 8.30
C GLU A 72 10.21 -3.57 6.89
N GLY A 73 10.94 -2.92 6.00
CA GLY A 73 11.13 -3.39 4.63
C GLY A 73 10.14 -2.88 3.59
N GLY A 74 9.25 -1.94 3.95
CA GLY A 74 8.34 -1.40 2.95
C GLY A 74 7.28 -0.46 3.48
N TRP A 75 6.38 -0.06 2.58
CA TRP A 75 5.23 0.78 2.93
C TRP A 75 4.08 0.60 1.94
N ALA A 76 2.93 1.12 2.32
CA ALA A 76 1.75 1.16 1.45
C ALA A 76 0.81 2.29 1.90
N PHE A 77 -0.13 2.66 1.03
CA PHE A 77 -1.11 3.70 1.31
C PHE A 77 -2.54 3.22 1.16
N ILE A 78 -3.44 3.93 1.83
CA ILE A 78 -4.86 3.96 1.47
C ILE A 78 -5.21 5.38 1.07
N ASP A 79 -5.84 5.54 -0.08
CA ASP A 79 -6.44 6.79 -0.55
C ASP A 79 -7.92 6.78 -0.17
N TRP A 80 -8.35 7.72 0.68
CA TRP A 80 -9.72 7.81 1.17
C TRP A 80 -10.63 8.69 0.30
N ASN A 81 -10.10 9.25 -0.79
CA ASN A 81 -10.82 10.23 -1.62
C ASN A 81 -11.66 9.61 -2.73
N LYS A 82 -11.63 8.30 -2.90
CA LYS A 82 -12.38 7.59 -3.93
C LYS A 82 -13.72 7.10 -3.40
N LYS A 83 -14.56 6.58 -4.29
CA LYS A 83 -15.87 6.00 -3.93
C LYS A 83 -15.76 4.97 -2.81
N TYR A 84 -14.73 4.14 -2.88
CA TYR A 84 -14.36 3.19 -1.82
C TYR A 84 -12.93 3.47 -1.41
N PRO A 85 -12.52 3.12 -0.18
CA PRO A 85 -11.10 3.19 0.19
C PRO A 85 -10.26 2.46 -0.85
N MET A 86 -9.24 3.12 -1.39
CA MET A 86 -8.41 2.53 -2.43
C MET A 86 -7.03 2.16 -1.88
N LEU A 87 -6.69 0.87 -1.98
CA LEU A 87 -5.35 0.40 -1.70
C LEU A 87 -4.44 0.81 -2.86
N CYS A 88 -3.47 1.65 -2.59
CA CYS A 88 -2.60 2.19 -3.61
C CYS A 88 -1.15 2.27 -3.15
N GLN A 89 -0.25 2.45 -4.10
CA GLN A 89 1.17 2.76 -3.88
C GLN A 89 1.85 1.90 -2.81
N LYS A 90 2.12 0.66 -3.15
CA LYS A 90 2.83 -0.29 -2.32
C LYS A 90 4.27 -0.41 -2.79
N TYR A 91 5.21 -0.40 -1.86
CA TYR A 91 6.63 -0.59 -2.17
C TYR A 91 7.29 -1.52 -1.15
N VAL A 92 8.01 -2.52 -1.66
CA VAL A 92 8.81 -3.43 -0.85
C VAL A 92 10.28 -3.19 -1.19
N PHE A 93 11.10 -2.96 -0.17
CA PHE A 93 12.55 -2.72 -0.34
C PHE A 93 13.19 -3.95 -1.03
N PRO A 94 14.18 -3.74 -1.92
CA PRO A 94 14.78 -4.83 -2.66
C PRO A 94 15.21 -6.05 -1.81
N ASN A 95 15.79 -5.80 -0.63
CA ASN A 95 16.26 -6.88 0.25
C ASN A 95 15.11 -7.66 0.93
N TYR A 96 13.89 -7.17 0.86
CA TYR A 96 12.71 -7.82 1.47
C TYR A 96 11.79 -8.46 0.43
N ARG A 97 12.16 -8.42 -0.84
CA ARG A 97 11.38 -9.04 -1.92
C ARG A 97 11.48 -10.55 -1.82
N GLY A 98 10.37 -11.23 -2.16
CA GLY A 98 10.29 -12.68 -2.05
C GLY A 98 10.04 -13.21 -0.64
N THR A 99 9.81 -12.33 0.34
CA THR A 99 9.54 -12.71 1.75
C THR A 99 8.06 -12.80 2.09
N GLY A 100 7.16 -12.48 1.15
CA GLY A 100 5.72 -12.40 1.41
C GLY A 100 5.26 -11.04 1.89
N LEU A 101 6.15 -10.07 2.10
CA LEU A 101 5.81 -8.73 2.58
C LEU A 101 4.86 -8.00 1.62
N ASN A 102 4.96 -8.28 0.34
CA ASN A 102 4.08 -7.73 -0.69
C ASN A 102 2.59 -8.03 -0.41
N LEU A 103 2.28 -9.28 -0.07
CA LEU A 103 0.92 -9.69 0.31
C LEU A 103 0.56 -9.18 1.70
N ASP A 104 1.52 -9.20 2.62
CA ASP A 104 1.33 -8.72 3.98
C ASP A 104 0.83 -7.28 4.02
N LEU A 105 1.40 -6.42 3.18
CA LEU A 105 0.97 -5.02 3.06
C LEU A 105 -0.48 -4.89 2.60
N ILE A 106 -0.97 -5.81 1.78
CA ILE A 106 -2.38 -5.85 1.39
C ILE A 106 -3.24 -6.23 2.59
N TRP A 107 -2.86 -7.29 3.31
CA TRP A 107 -3.64 -7.78 4.45
C TRP A 107 -3.64 -6.81 5.63
N ILE A 108 -2.56 -6.09 5.87
CA ILE A 108 -2.51 -5.00 6.86
C ILE A 108 -3.62 -4.00 6.59
N ARG A 109 -3.75 -3.55 5.34
CA ARG A 109 -4.76 -2.57 4.97
C ARG A 109 -6.17 -3.14 5.03
N CYS A 110 -6.36 -4.38 4.60
CA CYS A 110 -7.66 -5.05 4.70
C CYS A 110 -8.09 -5.22 6.17
N ASN A 111 -7.17 -5.62 7.05
CA ASN A 111 -7.44 -5.73 8.49
C ASN A 111 -7.91 -4.39 9.07
N GLU A 112 -7.19 -3.31 8.75
CA GLU A 112 -7.55 -1.96 9.20
C GLU A 112 -8.93 -1.54 8.71
N LEU A 113 -9.25 -1.82 7.47
CA LEU A 113 -10.55 -1.47 6.88
C LEU A 113 -11.70 -2.21 7.56
N VAL A 114 -11.55 -3.51 7.79
CA VAL A 114 -12.57 -4.31 8.46
C VAL A 114 -12.76 -3.85 9.91
N GLU A 115 -11.67 -3.57 10.60
CA GLU A 115 -11.70 -3.12 11.99
C GLU A 115 -12.42 -1.76 12.14
N THR A 116 -12.33 -0.91 11.13
CA THR A 116 -13.02 0.38 11.08
C THR A 116 -14.41 0.31 10.42
N GLY A 117 -14.93 -0.88 10.16
CA GLY A 117 -16.30 -1.09 9.71
C GLY A 117 -16.52 -1.03 8.19
N HIS A 118 -15.47 -1.01 7.40
CA HIS A 118 -15.58 -1.00 5.94
C HIS A 118 -15.87 -2.39 5.40
N LYS A 119 -16.75 -2.48 4.41
CA LYS A 119 -17.15 -3.75 3.79
C LYS A 119 -16.65 -3.87 2.35
N THR A 120 -16.18 -2.78 1.77
CA THR A 120 -15.73 -2.73 0.38
C THR A 120 -14.51 -1.83 0.29
N ALA A 121 -13.54 -2.27 -0.50
CA ALA A 121 -12.38 -1.48 -0.88
C ALA A 121 -12.13 -1.67 -2.38
N MET A 122 -11.17 -0.94 -2.92
CA MET A 122 -10.76 -1.09 -4.31
C MET A 122 -9.25 -1.03 -4.43
N MET A 123 -8.72 -1.53 -5.54
CA MET A 123 -7.30 -1.57 -5.82
C MET A 123 -7.07 -1.49 -7.32
N PHE A 124 -6.01 -0.81 -7.73
CA PHE A 124 -5.58 -0.78 -9.12
C PHE A 124 -4.32 -1.63 -9.28
N ILE A 125 -4.30 -2.49 -10.29
CA ILE A 125 -3.12 -3.28 -10.65
C ILE A 125 -2.85 -3.05 -12.12
N ASP A 126 -1.63 -2.61 -12.45
CA ASP A 126 -1.17 -2.51 -13.82
C ASP A 126 -1.03 -3.91 -14.46
N ASP A 127 -1.36 -4.02 -15.75
CA ASP A 127 -1.31 -5.30 -16.45
C ASP A 127 0.08 -5.94 -16.49
N TRP A 128 1.13 -5.12 -16.46
CA TRP A 128 2.52 -5.60 -16.46
C TRP A 128 2.99 -6.09 -15.08
N ASN A 129 2.24 -5.78 -14.02
CA ASN A 129 2.67 -6.05 -12.64
C ASN A 129 2.25 -7.46 -12.20
N GLU A 130 2.95 -8.48 -12.70
CA GLU A 130 2.66 -9.88 -12.39
C GLU A 130 2.76 -10.22 -10.89
N PRO A 131 3.77 -9.73 -10.14
CA PRO A 131 3.79 -9.99 -8.69
C PRO A 131 2.55 -9.51 -7.94
N ALA A 132 2.00 -8.36 -8.32
CA ALA A 132 0.78 -7.84 -7.70
C ALA A 132 -0.44 -8.67 -8.06
N LYS A 133 -0.48 -9.27 -9.26
CA LYS A 133 -1.60 -10.11 -9.69
C LYS A 133 -1.72 -11.42 -8.91
N ALA A 134 -0.69 -11.84 -8.21
CA ALA A 134 -0.72 -13.08 -7.43
C ALA A 134 -1.83 -13.09 -6.38
N VAL A 135 -2.22 -11.93 -5.86
CA VAL A 135 -3.31 -11.80 -4.88
C VAL A 135 -4.67 -12.11 -5.47
N LEU A 136 -4.83 -11.98 -6.79
CA LEU A 136 -6.13 -12.12 -7.48
C LEU A 136 -6.72 -13.53 -7.44
N LYS A 137 -5.95 -14.53 -7.03
CA LYS A 137 -6.47 -15.89 -6.79
C LYS A 137 -7.40 -15.94 -5.59
N GLU A 138 -7.34 -14.96 -4.69
CA GLU A 138 -8.25 -14.86 -3.56
C GLU A 138 -9.63 -14.39 -4.04
N LYS A 139 -10.68 -15.06 -3.55
CA LYS A 139 -12.06 -14.83 -4.02
C LYS A 139 -12.61 -13.44 -3.68
N ILE A 140 -12.00 -12.73 -2.76
CA ILE A 140 -12.45 -11.40 -2.35
C ILE A 140 -12.20 -10.34 -3.42
N PHE A 141 -11.38 -10.63 -4.42
CA PHE A 141 -11.04 -9.69 -5.50
C PHE A 141 -11.88 -9.96 -6.74
N THR A 142 -12.56 -8.93 -7.23
CA THR A 142 -13.37 -8.99 -8.44
C THR A 142 -13.02 -7.84 -9.35
N LYS A 143 -12.78 -8.17 -10.63
CA LYS A 143 -12.47 -7.14 -11.64
C LYS A 143 -13.66 -6.18 -11.79
N MET A 144 -13.36 -4.88 -11.80
CA MET A 144 -14.36 -3.84 -12.06
C MET A 144 -14.44 -3.54 -13.55
N ASP A 145 -15.64 -3.31 -14.02
CA ASP A 145 -15.88 -2.89 -15.40
C ASP A 145 -15.65 -1.41 -15.61
#